data_423a5b7c270e7dbdac03faf4e62271c7
#
_entry.id   423a5b7c270e7dbdac03faf4e62271c7
#
_cell.length_a   1.000
_cell.length_b   1.000
_cell.length_c   1.000
_cell.angle_alpha   90.00
_cell.angle_beta   90.00
_cell.angle_gamma   90.00
#
_symmetry.space_group_name_H-M   'P 1'
#
loop_
_entity.id
_entity.type
_entity.pdbx_description
1 polymer ?
#
loop_
_entity_poly.entity_id
_entity_poly.type
_entity_poly.pdbx_seq_one_letter_code
_entity_poly.pdbx_strand_id
1 'polypeptide(L)' 'MKRTIRDLREARGESRSDLAAAIGVTLNEVTAWEMDKTEPTISRLRALTEHFSVRDDQIDLRPGDPPSLGDRLAGLF' A
#
# COMPACT_ATOMS: atom_id res chain seq x y z
N MET A 1 -13.77 3.57 1.87
CA MET A 1 -12.73 3.81 2.87
C MET A 1 -11.44 3.16 2.45
N LYS A 2 -10.34 3.88 2.58
CA LYS A 2 -9.05 3.33 2.19
C LYS A 2 -8.45 2.50 3.31
N ARG A 3 -7.74 1.45 2.94
CA ARG A 3 -7.03 0.58 3.87
C ARG A 3 -5.57 0.54 3.48
N THR A 4 -4.71 0.43 4.49
CA THR A 4 -3.28 0.30 4.24
C THR A 4 -2.97 -1.10 3.76
N ILE A 5 -1.79 -1.27 3.18
CA ILE A 5 -1.32 -2.61 2.79
C ILE A 5 -1.35 -3.53 4.01
N ARG A 6 -0.91 -3.02 5.15
CA ARG A 6 -0.92 -3.80 6.37
C ARG A 6 -2.32 -4.22 6.78
N ASP A 7 -3.28 -3.29 6.71
CA ASP A 7 -4.66 -3.60 7.04
C ASP A 7 -5.22 -4.71 6.17
N LEU A 8 -4.98 -4.62 4.87
CA LEU A 8 -5.47 -5.61 3.94
C LEU A 8 -4.80 -6.96 4.16
N ARG A 9 -3.51 -6.94 4.43
CA ARG A 9 -2.76 -8.17 4.68
C ARG A 9 -3.24 -8.85 5.96
N GLU A 10 -3.40 -8.07 7.01
CA GLU A 10 -3.82 -8.63 8.30
C GLU A 10 -5.24 -9.16 8.26
N ALA A 11 -6.10 -8.50 7.49
CA ALA A 11 -7.47 -8.96 7.32
C ALA A 11 -7.52 -10.35 6.66
N ARG A 12 -6.50 -10.69 5.88
CA ARG A 12 -6.43 -12.00 5.24
C ARG A 12 -5.57 -12.99 6.03
N GLY A 13 -5.03 -12.58 7.16
CA GLY A 13 -4.17 -13.44 7.95
C GLY A 13 -2.83 -13.73 7.31
N GLU A 14 -2.34 -12.84 6.47
CA GLU A 14 -1.10 -13.03 5.74
C GLU A 14 0.07 -12.38 6.48
N SER A 15 1.21 -13.05 6.46
CA SER A 15 2.45 -12.42 6.91
C SER A 15 3.01 -11.56 5.79
N ARG A 16 4.01 -10.74 6.11
CA ARG A 16 4.71 -9.97 5.09
C ARG A 16 5.38 -10.88 4.08
N SER A 17 5.94 -11.98 4.56
CA SER A 17 6.55 -12.98 3.66
C SER A 17 5.53 -13.59 2.73
N ASP A 18 4.34 -13.89 3.24
CA ASP A 18 3.28 -14.46 2.42
C ASP A 18 2.91 -13.50 1.31
N LEU A 19 2.74 -12.24 1.65
CA LEU A 19 2.38 -11.24 0.66
C LEU A 19 3.49 -11.08 -0.38
N ALA A 20 4.73 -11.00 0.08
CA ALA A 20 5.87 -10.85 -0.81
C ALA A 20 5.92 -11.98 -1.83
N ALA A 21 5.75 -13.20 -1.35
CA ALA A 21 5.75 -14.36 -2.24
C ALA A 21 4.58 -14.32 -3.22
N ALA A 22 3.42 -13.88 -2.75
CA ALA A 22 2.22 -13.89 -3.57
C ALA A 22 2.31 -12.93 -4.76
N ILE A 23 2.96 -11.81 -4.57
CA ILE A 23 3.03 -10.79 -5.63
C ILE A 23 4.42 -10.69 -6.25
N GLY A 24 5.36 -11.56 -5.84
CA GLY A 24 6.66 -11.65 -6.49
C GLY A 24 7.63 -10.54 -6.17
N VAL A 25 7.61 -10.07 -4.93
CA VAL A 25 8.54 -9.04 -4.47
C VAL A 25 9.30 -9.58 -3.26
N THR A 26 10.25 -8.80 -2.76
CA THR A 26 11.03 -9.21 -1.60
C THR A 26 10.31 -8.80 -0.31
N LEU A 27 10.66 -9.48 0.77
CA LEU A 27 10.17 -9.11 2.09
C LEU A 27 10.55 -7.69 2.43
N ASN A 28 11.76 -7.28 2.06
CA ASN A 28 12.21 -5.92 2.33
C ASN A 28 11.35 -4.87 1.65
N GLU A 29 10.89 -5.16 0.45
CA GLU A 29 10.01 -4.24 -0.27
C GLU A 29 8.69 -4.07 0.46
N VAL A 30 8.07 -5.18 0.88
CA VAL A 30 6.82 -5.10 1.62
C VAL A 30 7.00 -4.34 2.93
N THR A 31 8.07 -4.62 3.63
CA THR A 31 8.37 -3.95 4.88
C THR A 31 8.54 -2.44 4.65
N ALA A 32 9.27 -2.06 3.62
CA ALA A 32 9.49 -0.65 3.33
C ALA A 32 8.19 0.06 3.00
N TRP A 33 7.29 -0.59 2.28
CA TRP A 33 5.99 -0.01 1.96
C TRP A 33 5.18 0.22 3.24
N GLU A 34 5.18 -0.76 4.15
CA GLU A 34 4.39 -0.66 5.37
C GLU A 34 4.96 0.36 6.33
N MET A 35 6.26 0.60 6.26
CA MET A 35 6.91 1.59 7.11
C MET A 35 7.01 2.95 6.45
N ASP A 36 6.35 3.13 5.31
CA ASP A 36 6.28 4.40 4.60
C ASP A 36 7.65 4.92 4.18
N LYS A 37 8.57 4.01 3.90
CA LYS A 37 9.89 4.39 3.43
C LYS A 37 9.93 4.50 1.92
N THR A 38 9.16 3.66 1.24
CA THR A 38 9.04 3.70 -0.21
C THR A 38 7.60 3.42 -0.57
N GLU A 39 7.25 3.71 -1.82
CA GLU A 39 5.92 3.40 -2.34
C GLU A 39 6.04 2.34 -3.41
N PRO A 40 5.03 1.46 -3.54
CA PRO A 40 5.04 0.49 -4.62
C PRO A 40 5.00 1.20 -5.96
N THR A 41 5.68 0.63 -6.94
CA THR A 41 5.56 1.10 -8.32
C THR A 41 4.14 0.80 -8.81
N ILE A 42 3.80 1.36 -9.96
CA ILE A 42 2.48 1.12 -10.56
C ILE A 42 2.28 -0.38 -10.81
N SER A 43 3.30 -1.08 -11.27
CA SER A 43 3.21 -2.52 -11.48
C SER A 43 2.95 -3.26 -10.19
N ARG A 44 3.65 -2.88 -9.12
CA ARG A 44 3.46 -3.50 -7.82
C ARG A 44 2.10 -3.16 -7.24
N LEU A 45 1.66 -1.92 -7.42
CA LEU A 45 0.34 -1.52 -6.95
C LEU A 45 -0.74 -2.33 -7.63
N ARG A 46 -0.61 -2.55 -8.92
CA ARG A 46 -1.56 -3.38 -9.65
C ARG A 46 -1.59 -4.80 -9.10
N ALA A 47 -0.41 -5.36 -8.83
CA ALA A 47 -0.34 -6.70 -8.24
C ALA A 47 -1.03 -6.74 -6.88
N LEU A 48 -0.86 -5.70 -6.09
CA LEU A 48 -1.51 -5.60 -4.79
C LEU A 48 -3.02 -5.53 -4.92
N THR A 49 -3.51 -4.70 -5.83
CA THR A 49 -4.96 -4.56 -6.02
C THR A 49 -5.59 -5.86 -6.48
N GLU A 50 -4.92 -6.58 -7.36
CA GLU A 50 -5.41 -7.86 -7.83
C GLU A 50 -5.38 -8.90 -6.73
N HIS A 51 -4.30 -8.92 -5.97
CA HIS A 51 -4.16 -9.88 -4.88
C HIS A 51 -5.23 -9.67 -3.81
N PHE A 52 -5.48 -8.43 -3.45
CA PHE A 52 -6.44 -8.11 -2.40
C PHE A 52 -7.86 -7.93 -2.94
N SER A 53 -8.05 -7.98 -4.23
CA SER A 53 -9.36 -7.80 -4.88
C SER A 53 -9.98 -6.46 -4.54
N VAL A 54 -9.17 -5.43 -4.56
CA VAL A 54 -9.63 -4.06 -4.30
C VAL A 54 -9.19 -3.19 -5.47
N ARG A 55 -9.72 -1.98 -5.52
CA ARG A 55 -9.30 -1.02 -6.52
C ARG A 55 -8.11 -0.23 -5.99
N ASP A 56 -7.34 0.35 -6.90
CA ASP A 56 -6.14 1.09 -6.51
C ASP A 56 -6.46 2.30 -5.64
N ASP A 57 -7.63 2.91 -5.81
CA ASP A 57 -8.01 4.04 -4.97
C ASP A 57 -8.47 3.62 -3.58
N GLN A 58 -8.57 2.33 -3.32
CA GLN A 58 -8.94 1.81 -2.00
C GLN A 58 -7.73 1.47 -1.15
N ILE A 59 -6.54 1.55 -1.70
CA ILE A 59 -5.31 1.29 -0.94
C ILE A 59 -4.71 2.61 -0.51
N ASP A 60 -4.45 2.73 0.78
CA ASP A 60 -3.74 3.87 1.33
C ASP A 60 -2.27 3.51 1.45
N LEU A 61 -1.46 4.10 0.61
CA LEU A 61 -0.04 3.80 0.56
C LEU A 61 0.76 4.53 1.63
N ARG A 62 0.16 5.49 2.29
CA ARG A 62 0.83 6.27 3.33
C ARG A 62 0.00 6.31 4.59
N PRO A 63 0.03 5.22 5.35
CA PRO A 63 -0.78 5.13 6.56
C PRO A 63 -0.43 6.25 7.53
N GLY A 64 -1.46 6.87 8.07
CA GLY A 64 -1.26 7.90 9.06
C GLY A 64 -0.83 9.24 8.52
N ASP A 65 -0.62 9.33 7.23
CA ASP A 65 -0.23 10.58 6.61
C ASP A 65 -1.40 11.07 5.78
N PRO A 66 -2.05 12.17 6.13
CA PRO A 66 -3.09 12.69 5.27
C PRO A 66 -2.43 13.18 3.98
N PRO A 67 -2.40 12.36 2.98
CA PRO A 67 -1.55 12.62 1.81
C PRO A 67 -1.91 13.90 1.11
N SER A 68 -3.14 14.23 1.19
CA SER A 68 -3.60 15.39 0.45
C SER A 68 -3.40 16.69 1.19
N LEU A 69 -2.90 16.64 2.40
CA LEU A 69 -2.85 17.87 3.18
C LEU A 69 -1.99 18.91 2.50
N GLY A 70 -0.76 18.57 2.26
CA GLY A 70 0.13 19.48 1.57
C GLY A 70 -0.32 19.76 0.17
N ASP A 71 -0.79 18.73 -0.49
CA ASP A 71 -1.25 18.86 -1.86
C ASP A 71 -2.44 19.78 -1.95
N ARG A 72 -3.35 19.64 -1.01
CA ARG A 72 -4.52 20.53 -1.00
C ARG A 72 -4.13 21.95 -0.80
N LEU A 73 -3.21 22.16 0.12
CA LEU A 73 -2.76 23.50 0.38
C LEU A 73 -2.05 24.08 -0.82
N ALA A 74 -1.22 23.29 -1.43
CA ALA A 74 -0.54 23.73 -2.63
C ALA A 74 -1.55 24.02 -3.73
N GLY A 75 -2.56 23.22 -3.84
CA GLY A 75 -3.57 23.44 -4.84
C GLY A 75 -4.45 24.63 -4.57
N LEU A 76 -4.57 25.01 -3.32
CA LEU A 76 -5.36 26.16 -2.97
C LEU A 76 -4.66 27.45 -3.27
N PHE A 77 -3.39 27.43 -3.30
CA PHE A 77 -2.59 28.61 -3.49
C PHE A 77 -1.90 28.61 -4.82
#